data_2409d623d7353fdc311b45d71f6f190c
#
_entry.id   2409d623d7353fdc311b45d71f6f190c
#
_cell.length_a   1.000
_cell.length_b   1.000
_cell.length_c   1.000
_cell.angle_alpha   90.00
_cell.angle_beta   90.00
_cell.angle_gamma   90.00
#
_symmetry.space_group_name_H-M   'P 1'
#
loop_
_entity.id
_entity.type
_entity.pdbx_description
1 polymer ?
#
loop_
_entity_poly.entity_id
_entity_poly.type
_entity_poly.pdbx_seq_one_letter_code
_entity_poly.pdbx_strand_id
1 'polypeptide(L)'
;MRRSYAPRRRRPRPPRQPHEARVRPGADKRLKKVFDQIDLPDPSPFVPDDFQSEAVAAVARSDCLVTAPTGAGKTWIAEQAIRNVFANGGRAWYACPLKALSNAKYAEFAQAFGDANVGILTGDRREQPDAPIIIGTTEILRNQLY
;
A
#
# COMPACT_ATOMS: atom_id res chain seq x y z
N MET A 1 58.25 -17.92 -37.81
CA MET A 1 57.24 -16.93 -38.21
C MET A 1 56.03 -16.94 -37.22
N ARG A 2 55.98 -16.01 -36.30
CA ARG A 2 54.82 -15.87 -35.34
C ARG A 2 53.88 -14.80 -35.91
N ARG A 3 52.66 -15.22 -36.27
CA ARG A 3 51.60 -14.27 -36.69
C ARG A 3 51.04 -13.55 -35.47
N SER A 4 51.22 -12.24 -35.42
CA SER A 4 50.66 -11.33 -34.45
C SER A 4 49.15 -11.23 -34.69
N TYR A 5 48.33 -11.60 -33.69
CA TYR A 5 46.89 -11.47 -33.71
C TYR A 5 46.52 -10.14 -33.01
N ALA A 6 46.21 -9.13 -33.80
CA ALA A 6 45.73 -7.84 -33.25
C ALA A 6 44.21 -7.90 -33.00
N PRO A 7 43.72 -7.57 -31.81
CA PRO A 7 42.28 -7.60 -31.51
C PRO A 7 41.57 -6.49 -32.30
N ARG A 8 40.56 -6.85 -33.08
CA ARG A 8 39.66 -5.89 -33.75
C ARG A 8 38.94 -5.04 -32.70
N ARG A 9 39.24 -3.74 -32.64
CA ARG A 9 38.48 -2.75 -31.85
C ARG A 9 37.05 -2.72 -32.36
N ARG A 10 36.08 -3.12 -31.52
CA ARG A 10 34.64 -2.94 -31.79
C ARG A 10 34.34 -1.45 -31.81
N ARG A 11 33.76 -0.95 -32.90
CA ARG A 11 33.25 0.41 -32.99
C ARG A 11 32.16 0.59 -31.92
N PRO A 12 32.14 1.71 -31.19
CA PRO A 12 31.06 2.00 -30.24
C PRO A 12 29.72 2.06 -30.99
N ARG A 13 28.70 1.40 -30.44
CA ARG A 13 27.35 1.52 -30.98
C ARG A 13 26.87 2.96 -30.78
N PRO A 14 26.22 3.56 -31.79
CA PRO A 14 25.61 4.87 -31.63
C PRO A 14 24.56 4.83 -30.50
N PRO A 15 24.39 5.93 -29.75
CA PRO A 15 23.37 5.99 -28.69
C PRO A 15 22.00 5.69 -29.29
N ARG A 16 21.24 4.79 -28.63
CA ARG A 16 19.86 4.53 -29.01
C ARG A 16 19.07 5.83 -28.80
N GLN A 17 18.52 6.37 -29.87
CA GLN A 17 17.55 7.46 -29.76
C GLN A 17 16.37 6.97 -28.92
N PRO A 18 15.83 7.79 -28.00
CA PRO A 18 14.64 7.43 -27.27
C PRO A 18 13.54 7.10 -28.28
N HIS A 19 13.01 5.87 -28.21
CA HIS A 19 11.83 5.49 -28.99
C HIS A 19 10.67 6.35 -28.48
N GLU A 20 10.29 7.36 -29.24
CA GLU A 20 8.97 7.95 -29.07
C GLU A 20 7.94 6.84 -29.24
N ALA A 21 7.19 6.57 -28.17
CA ALA A 21 6.11 5.60 -28.21
C ALA A 21 5.08 6.10 -29.27
N ARG A 22 5.12 5.52 -30.46
CA ARG A 22 4.11 5.80 -31.48
C ARG A 22 2.80 5.16 -31.01
N VAL A 23 1.96 5.98 -30.40
CA VAL A 23 0.57 5.63 -30.11
C VAL A 23 -0.11 5.39 -31.48
N ARG A 24 -0.53 4.14 -31.74
CA ARG A 24 -1.27 3.80 -32.96
C ARG A 24 -2.68 4.39 -32.84
N PRO A 25 -3.11 5.30 -33.78
CA PRO A 25 -4.48 5.78 -33.78
C PRO A 25 -5.43 4.59 -33.94
N GLY A 26 -6.30 4.35 -32.95
CA GLY A 26 -7.23 3.23 -32.93
C GLY A 26 -6.94 2.14 -31.88
N ALA A 27 -5.76 2.13 -31.24
CA ALA A 27 -5.49 1.26 -30.09
C ALA A 27 -6.47 1.53 -28.92
N ASP A 28 -6.84 2.79 -28.73
CA ASP A 28 -7.80 3.23 -27.71
C ASP A 28 -9.20 2.66 -27.87
N LYS A 29 -9.70 2.46 -29.10
CA LYS A 29 -11.06 1.93 -29.32
C LYS A 29 -11.19 0.46 -28.94
N ARG A 30 -10.12 -0.35 -29.09
CA ARG A 30 -10.11 -1.74 -28.63
C ARG A 30 -9.91 -1.86 -27.12
N LEU A 31 -9.02 -1.06 -26.57
CA LEU A 31 -8.81 -0.94 -25.12
C LEU A 31 -10.09 -0.46 -24.42
N LYS A 32 -10.74 0.57 -24.96
CA LYS A 32 -12.01 1.06 -24.43
C LYS A 32 -13.08 -0.02 -24.41
N LYS A 33 -13.25 -0.81 -25.51
CA LYS A 33 -14.17 -1.95 -25.51
C LYS A 33 -13.81 -3.04 -24.50
N VAL A 34 -12.52 -3.29 -24.26
CA VAL A 34 -12.08 -4.26 -23.26
C VAL A 34 -12.34 -3.73 -21.85
N PHE A 35 -12.11 -2.43 -21.60
CA PHE A 35 -12.43 -1.80 -20.31
C PHE A 35 -13.95 -1.69 -20.08
N ASP A 36 -14.74 -1.45 -21.12
CA ASP A 36 -16.22 -1.45 -21.04
C ASP A 36 -16.79 -2.87 -20.81
N GLN A 37 -16.01 -3.92 -21.07
CA GLN A 37 -16.38 -5.33 -20.85
C GLN A 37 -15.78 -5.93 -19.57
N ILE A 38 -14.83 -5.25 -18.93
CA ILE A 38 -14.44 -5.58 -17.56
C ILE A 38 -15.56 -5.04 -16.69
N ASP A 39 -16.38 -5.93 -16.16
CA ASP A 39 -17.37 -5.60 -15.14
C ASP A 39 -16.71 -4.74 -14.06
N LEU A 40 -16.92 -3.43 -14.14
CA LEU A 40 -16.66 -2.58 -13.00
C LEU A 40 -17.56 -3.14 -11.89
N PRO A 41 -17.00 -3.49 -10.73
CA PRO A 41 -17.81 -3.98 -9.64
C PRO A 41 -18.96 -2.97 -9.46
N ASP A 42 -20.16 -3.47 -9.52
CA ASP A 42 -21.36 -2.67 -9.25
C ASP A 42 -21.08 -1.86 -7.98
N PRO A 43 -21.33 -0.55 -7.92
CA PRO A 43 -21.14 0.26 -6.73
C PRO A 43 -22.15 -0.10 -5.64
N SER A 44 -22.34 -1.42 -5.44
CA SER A 44 -23.08 -1.92 -4.29
C SER A 44 -22.35 -1.51 -3.01
N PRO A 45 -23.07 -1.01 -2.01
CA PRO A 45 -22.43 -0.66 -0.74
C PRO A 45 -21.70 -1.88 -0.20
N PHE A 46 -20.43 -1.67 0.23
CA PHE A 46 -19.62 -2.74 0.81
C PHE A 46 -20.36 -3.37 1.99
N VAL A 47 -20.63 -4.66 1.91
CA VAL A 47 -21.22 -5.44 3.00
C VAL A 47 -20.11 -6.33 3.56
N PRO A 48 -19.74 -6.17 4.85
CA PRO A 48 -18.72 -7.01 5.44
C PRO A 48 -19.21 -8.46 5.57
N ASP A 49 -18.30 -9.40 5.38
CA ASP A 49 -18.54 -10.81 5.65
C ASP A 49 -18.72 -11.07 7.15
N ASP A 50 -19.40 -12.16 7.50
CA ASP A 50 -19.66 -12.54 8.89
C ASP A 50 -18.38 -12.64 9.72
N PHE A 51 -17.30 -13.24 9.15
CA PHE A 51 -16.02 -13.35 9.86
C PHE A 51 -15.35 -11.98 10.10
N GLN A 52 -15.55 -11.01 9.21
CA GLN A 52 -15.02 -9.65 9.39
C GLN A 52 -15.74 -8.93 10.52
N SER A 53 -17.06 -9.05 10.56
CA SER A 53 -17.90 -8.48 11.63
C SER A 53 -17.57 -9.10 12.99
N GLU A 54 -17.41 -10.43 13.04
CA GLU A 54 -16.99 -11.17 14.23
C GLU A 54 -15.59 -10.76 14.71
N ALA A 55 -14.63 -10.62 13.79
CA ALA A 55 -13.28 -10.18 14.11
C ALA A 55 -13.26 -8.76 14.71
N VAL A 56 -14.00 -7.81 14.15
CA VAL A 56 -14.12 -6.44 14.69
C VAL A 56 -14.70 -6.48 16.10
N ALA A 57 -15.73 -7.29 16.34
CA ALA A 57 -16.32 -7.46 17.66
C ALA A 57 -15.37 -8.14 18.68
N ALA A 58 -14.53 -9.06 18.21
CA ALA A 58 -13.51 -9.73 19.04
C ALA A 58 -12.40 -8.77 19.46
N VAL A 59 -11.85 -7.99 18.51
CA VAL A 59 -10.80 -6.99 18.77
C VAL A 59 -11.24 -5.93 19.77
N ALA A 60 -12.53 -5.59 19.80
CA ALA A 60 -13.06 -4.63 20.78
C ALA A 60 -13.06 -5.13 22.22
N ARG A 61 -12.88 -6.44 22.45
CA ARG A 61 -12.99 -7.07 23.77
C ARG A 61 -11.70 -7.69 24.30
N SER A 62 -10.80 -8.06 23.39
CA SER A 62 -9.56 -8.77 23.75
C SER A 62 -8.54 -8.71 22.62
N ASP A 63 -7.30 -9.12 22.91
CA ASP A 63 -6.30 -9.38 21.89
C ASP A 63 -6.82 -10.42 20.90
N CYS A 64 -6.63 -10.17 19.60
CA CYS A 64 -7.19 -10.99 18.56
C CYS A 64 -6.16 -11.28 17.47
N LEU A 65 -6.03 -12.54 17.06
CA LEU A 65 -5.27 -12.96 15.90
C LEU A 65 -6.23 -13.29 14.74
N VAL A 66 -6.20 -12.50 13.70
CA VAL A 66 -7.03 -12.70 12.51
C VAL A 66 -6.21 -13.37 11.40
N THR A 67 -6.54 -14.62 11.10
CA THR A 67 -5.94 -15.38 9.99
C THR A 67 -6.95 -15.57 8.86
N ALA A 68 -6.60 -15.11 7.67
CA ALA A 68 -7.43 -15.24 6.48
C ALA A 68 -6.56 -15.11 5.22
N PRO A 69 -6.98 -15.66 4.07
CA PRO A 69 -6.28 -15.54 2.81
C PRO A 69 -6.00 -14.07 2.41
N THR A 70 -5.04 -13.87 1.51
CA THR A 70 -4.81 -12.55 0.90
C THR A 70 -6.07 -12.14 0.13
N GLY A 71 -6.46 -10.87 0.23
CA GLY A 71 -7.67 -10.37 -0.39
C GLY A 71 -8.96 -10.51 0.44
N ALA A 72 -8.94 -11.26 1.55
CA ALA A 72 -10.12 -11.45 2.41
C ALA A 72 -10.52 -10.22 3.26
N GLY A 73 -9.97 -9.03 2.99
CA GLY A 73 -10.39 -7.80 3.68
C GLY A 73 -9.84 -7.61 5.10
N LYS A 74 -8.73 -8.28 5.48
CA LYS A 74 -8.10 -8.09 6.80
C LYS A 74 -7.80 -6.63 7.14
N THR A 75 -7.43 -5.83 6.14
CA THR A 75 -7.16 -4.39 6.31
C THR A 75 -8.41 -3.64 6.75
N TRP A 76 -9.57 -3.99 6.21
CA TRP A 76 -10.84 -3.41 6.62
C TRP A 76 -11.14 -3.66 8.10
N ILE A 77 -10.87 -4.87 8.60
CA ILE A 77 -11.03 -5.21 10.02
C ILE A 77 -10.15 -4.29 10.89
N ALA A 78 -8.88 -4.13 10.52
CA ALA A 78 -7.96 -3.23 11.23
C ALA A 78 -8.42 -1.78 11.18
N GLU A 79 -8.91 -1.31 10.03
CA GLU A 79 -9.46 0.04 9.88
C GLU A 79 -10.69 0.26 10.76
N GLN A 80 -11.62 -0.70 10.84
CA GLN A 80 -12.80 -0.59 11.72
C GLN A 80 -12.39 -0.56 13.21
N ALA A 81 -11.41 -1.38 13.60
CA ALA A 81 -10.88 -1.36 14.96
C ALA A 81 -10.28 0.03 15.30
N ILE A 82 -9.51 0.62 14.39
CA ILE A 82 -8.93 1.95 14.55
C ILE A 82 -10.02 3.03 14.61
N ARG A 83 -11.06 2.94 13.75
CA ARG A 83 -12.21 3.87 13.78
C ARG A 83 -12.89 3.84 15.15
N ASN A 84 -13.10 2.66 15.69
CA ASN A 84 -13.72 2.52 17.02
C ASN A 84 -12.88 3.15 18.13
N VAL A 85 -11.57 2.93 18.13
CA VAL A 85 -10.63 3.53 19.10
C VAL A 85 -10.61 5.04 18.94
N PHE A 86 -10.48 5.55 17.71
CA PHE A 86 -10.42 6.97 17.40
C PHE A 86 -11.71 7.70 17.78
N ALA A 87 -12.88 7.12 17.48
CA ALA A 87 -14.18 7.68 17.83
C ALA A 87 -14.39 7.84 19.35
N ASN A 88 -13.70 7.00 20.15
CA ASN A 88 -13.71 7.08 21.60
C ASN A 88 -12.55 7.92 22.19
N GLY A 89 -11.85 8.70 21.35
CA GLY A 89 -10.75 9.56 21.79
C GLY A 89 -9.47 8.82 22.15
N GLY A 90 -9.36 7.55 21.76
CA GLY A 90 -8.18 6.72 21.99
C GLY A 90 -7.10 6.93 20.92
N ARG A 91 -5.94 6.31 21.15
CA ARG A 91 -4.82 6.29 20.19
C ARG A 91 -4.64 4.89 19.61
N ALA A 92 -4.27 4.83 18.33
CA ALA A 92 -4.05 3.59 17.62
C ALA A 92 -2.71 3.59 16.87
N TRP A 93 -2.09 2.42 16.81
CA TRP A 93 -0.91 2.17 15.99
C TRP A 93 -1.21 1.12 14.94
N TYR A 94 -0.91 1.46 13.68
CA TYR A 94 -0.94 0.51 12.58
C TYR A 94 0.49 0.17 12.15
N ALA A 95 0.97 -1.00 12.52
CA ALA A 95 2.34 -1.42 12.24
C ALA A 95 2.43 -2.29 10.99
N CYS A 96 3.28 -1.91 10.05
CA CYS A 96 3.60 -2.67 8.84
C CYS A 96 5.02 -3.22 8.90
N PRO A 97 5.30 -4.39 8.29
CA PRO A 97 6.65 -4.94 8.25
C PRO A 97 7.58 -4.19 7.29
N LEU A 98 7.04 -3.46 6.31
CA LEU A 98 7.80 -2.78 5.27
C LEU A 98 7.46 -1.29 5.20
N LYS A 99 8.48 -0.44 5.01
CA LYS A 99 8.33 1.01 4.84
C LYS A 99 7.41 1.41 3.68
N ALA A 100 7.51 0.71 2.54
CA ALA A 100 6.65 0.98 1.39
C ALA A 100 5.16 0.80 1.72
N LEU A 101 4.82 -0.24 2.50
CA LEU A 101 3.46 -0.47 2.98
C LEU A 101 3.03 0.62 3.98
N SER A 102 3.94 1.06 4.86
CA SER A 102 3.64 2.15 5.81
C SER A 102 3.32 3.45 5.08
N ASN A 103 4.08 3.81 4.03
CA ASN A 103 3.81 5.00 3.24
C ASN A 103 2.47 4.93 2.50
N ALA A 104 2.14 3.78 1.89
CA ALA A 104 0.86 3.59 1.21
C ALA A 104 -0.31 3.68 2.19
N LYS A 105 -0.19 3.04 3.36
CA LYS A 105 -1.22 3.08 4.41
C LYS A 105 -1.35 4.46 5.04
N TYR A 106 -0.26 5.20 5.21
CA TYR A 106 -0.32 6.58 5.68
C TYR A 106 -1.21 7.45 4.77
N ALA A 107 -1.00 7.40 3.45
CA ALA A 107 -1.81 8.16 2.50
C ALA A 107 -3.30 7.74 2.53
N GLU A 108 -3.58 6.43 2.61
CA GLU A 108 -4.93 5.88 2.70
C GLU A 108 -5.64 6.33 3.98
N PHE A 109 -4.97 6.24 5.13
CA PHE A 109 -5.53 6.63 6.43
C PHE A 109 -5.66 8.15 6.56
N ALA A 110 -4.71 8.94 6.04
CA ALA A 110 -4.81 10.38 6.02
C ALA A 110 -6.05 10.85 5.24
N GLN A 111 -6.35 10.20 4.12
CA GLN A 111 -7.59 10.45 3.38
C GLN A 111 -8.85 10.05 4.16
N ALA A 112 -8.81 8.94 4.90
CA ALA A 112 -9.97 8.40 5.62
C ALA A 112 -10.28 9.11 6.94
N PHE A 113 -9.24 9.59 7.66
CA PHE A 113 -9.35 10.16 9.01
C PHE A 113 -8.98 11.65 9.08
N GLY A 114 -8.46 12.21 7.98
CA GLY A 114 -7.93 13.59 7.92
C GLY A 114 -6.44 13.65 8.26
N ASP A 115 -5.72 14.48 7.50
CA ASP A 115 -4.26 14.62 7.61
C ASP A 115 -3.78 14.96 9.04
N ALA A 116 -4.51 15.79 9.76
CA ALA A 116 -4.15 16.21 11.12
C ALA A 116 -4.23 15.07 12.16
N ASN A 117 -4.93 13.99 11.85
CA ASN A 117 -5.19 12.89 12.78
C ASN A 117 -4.27 11.68 12.56
N VAL A 118 -3.46 11.71 11.50
CA VAL A 118 -2.60 10.57 11.12
C VAL A 118 -1.15 10.99 11.07
N GLY A 119 -0.31 10.27 11.78
CA GLY A 119 1.14 10.43 11.75
C GLY A 119 1.84 9.22 11.13
N ILE A 120 3.09 9.39 10.71
CA ILE A 120 3.93 8.32 10.21
C ILE A 120 5.28 8.28 10.92
N LEU A 121 5.67 7.09 11.37
CA LEU A 121 6.95 6.82 12.00
C LEU A 121 7.63 5.62 11.34
N THR A 122 8.69 5.91 10.59
CA THR A 122 9.59 4.91 9.98
C THR A 122 11.03 5.27 10.33
N GLY A 123 11.99 4.43 9.96
CA GLY A 123 13.40 4.72 10.24
C GLY A 123 13.94 6.01 9.61
N ASP A 124 13.32 6.50 8.57
CA ASP A 124 13.72 7.67 7.77
C ASP A 124 12.67 8.79 7.70
N ARG A 125 11.48 8.58 8.25
CA ARG A 125 10.38 9.54 8.20
C ARG A 125 9.69 9.63 9.55
N ARG A 126 9.52 10.87 10.05
CA ARG A 126 8.83 11.17 11.30
C ARG A 126 7.95 12.41 11.12
N GLU A 127 6.67 12.20 10.94
CA GLU A 127 5.70 13.27 10.77
C GLU A 127 4.55 13.06 11.74
N GLN A 128 4.08 14.10 12.38
CA GLN A 128 2.99 14.13 13.35
C GLN A 128 3.05 12.98 14.39
N PRO A 129 4.14 12.84 15.15
CA PRO A 129 4.34 11.72 16.08
C PRO A 129 3.33 11.66 17.21
N ASP A 130 2.62 12.75 17.45
CA ASP A 130 1.62 12.89 18.52
C ASP A 130 0.18 12.71 17.99
N ALA A 131 0.01 12.44 16.71
CA ALA A 131 -1.29 12.19 16.12
C ALA A 131 -1.99 10.99 16.79
N PRO A 132 -3.33 11.00 16.87
CA PRO A 132 -4.07 9.90 17.49
C PRO A 132 -3.92 8.57 16.74
N ILE A 133 -3.66 8.59 15.44
CA ILE A 133 -3.41 7.39 14.64
C ILE A 133 -1.98 7.45 14.12
N ILE A 134 -1.16 6.46 14.44
CA ILE A 134 0.23 6.36 13.98
C ILE A 134 0.39 5.17 13.06
N ILE A 135 0.89 5.43 11.87
CA ILE A 135 1.33 4.40 10.93
C ILE A 135 2.84 4.25 11.07
N GLY A 136 3.33 3.04 11.25
CA GLY A 136 4.76 2.84 11.44
C GLY A 136 5.25 1.46 11.02
N THR A 137 6.56 1.29 11.05
CA THR A 137 7.15 -0.04 10.89
C THR A 137 7.11 -0.80 12.23
N THR A 138 7.00 -2.14 12.15
CA THR A 138 6.99 -3.00 13.34
C THR A 138 8.23 -2.81 14.22
N GLU A 139 9.37 -2.48 13.61
CA GLU A 139 10.61 -2.18 14.32
C GLU A 139 10.48 -0.92 15.18
N ILE A 140 9.91 0.16 14.62
CA ILE A 140 9.70 1.41 15.35
C ILE A 140 8.69 1.22 16.48
N LEU A 141 7.57 0.52 16.22
CA LEU A 141 6.60 0.20 17.26
C LEU A 141 7.26 -0.56 18.41
N ARG A 142 8.04 -1.59 18.12
CA ARG A 142 8.78 -2.33 19.15
C ARG A 142 9.66 -1.40 19.99
N ASN A 143 10.41 -0.49 19.36
CA ASN A 143 11.30 0.43 20.06
C ASN A 143 10.55 1.49 20.90
N GLN A 144 9.26 1.69 20.66
CA GLN A 144 8.41 2.59 21.46
C GLN A 144 7.80 1.87 22.69
N LEU A 145 7.77 0.56 22.68
CA LEU A 145 7.20 -0.26 23.77
C LEU A 145 8.24 -0.64 24.83
N TYR A 146 9.53 -0.49 24.51
CA TYR A 146 10.68 -0.80 25.38
C TYR A 146 11.57 0.43 25.59
#